data_741acb3faf74c1f11d2b0297e518f854
#
_entry.id   741acb3faf74c1f11d2b0297e518f854
#
_cell.length_a   1.000
_cell.length_b   1.000
_cell.length_c   1.000
_cell.angle_alpha   90.00
_cell.angle_beta   90.00
_cell.angle_gamma   90.00
#
_symmetry.space_group_name_H-M   'P 1'
#
loop_
_entity.id
_entity.type
_entity.pdbx_description
1 polymer ?
#
loop_
_entity_poly.entity_id
_entity_poly.type
_entity_poly.pdbx_seq_one_letter_code
_entity_poly.pdbx_strand_id
1 'polypeptide(L)'
;MCGIVGILNSTSLKNNSIDILKKLEYRGYDSAGISLFSKDQIKTIKSVGKISALKNKSQNVSDKNFYGVIGHTRWATHGVVNKNNAHPFANDDLTLVCNGIIENYRKIQNRFVEIPKNVQSDTEISFYLLTYLVHKYKNPDEAIRVFRSVIKGNFAFVIFIKKNNCFYLLKNGSPIALSHNKGSSFICSDSSILTEYSNKIYHLKDGDIIKIQQSKISSLNKAKIIFEKNEIKQNPYDKGKYQHYMLKEIHEQPDVLKTTQKNYSEEFFHDFDSKYKNLFLNKKIIFVGCGTAYHACLVGEYYFNKFTNLDTSSELASELRYKKINKEDKILFIFISQSGETMDTLMALKYVKKNKHSSIVITNSLQSSMVREADVTIPTYALKEVGVASTKAFTCQILSLANLSIEIGKMTNAITIRDYNKNIKILKLLPSKLKKLVKDFTSDAKKISKKLSQSDTCYFIGRNIVYPIALEGSLKLKEISYMQSEGFPGGEMKHGPIALIDKKSLTICLSPDNDCLLYTSPSPRDKRQSRMPSSA
;
A
#
# COMPACT_ATOMS: atom_id res chain seq x y z
N MET A 1 5.08 4.67 3.49
CA MET A 1 5.74 4.64 2.14
C MET A 1 6.00 6.08 1.70
N CYS A 2 7.13 6.34 1.06
CA CYS A 2 7.47 7.68 0.59
C CYS A 2 6.97 7.94 -0.84
N GLY A 3 6.97 9.21 -1.29
CA GLY A 3 6.61 9.61 -2.65
C GLY A 3 7.77 10.24 -3.40
N ILE A 4 8.00 9.81 -4.63
CA ILE A 4 9.02 10.38 -5.54
C ILE A 4 8.34 11.05 -6.73
N VAL A 5 8.88 12.20 -7.14
CA VAL A 5 8.63 12.86 -8.42
C VAL A 5 9.95 13.23 -9.10
N GLY A 6 9.97 13.12 -10.42
CA GLY A 6 11.02 13.67 -11.29
C GLY A 6 10.38 14.27 -12.54
N ILE A 7 10.83 15.43 -12.98
CA ILE A 7 10.33 16.09 -14.20
C ILE A 7 11.51 16.66 -14.97
N LEU A 8 11.55 16.40 -16.27
CA LEU A 8 12.57 16.89 -17.17
C LEU A 8 11.94 17.58 -18.37
N ASN A 9 12.52 18.70 -18.79
CA ASN A 9 12.18 19.42 -20.01
C ASN A 9 10.68 19.79 -20.10
N SER A 10 10.10 20.24 -18.99
CA SER A 10 8.70 20.68 -18.92
C SER A 10 8.61 22.12 -18.46
N THR A 11 7.53 22.79 -18.79
CA THR A 11 7.20 24.12 -18.25
C THR A 11 6.73 24.00 -16.80
N SER A 12 6.92 25.07 -16.00
CA SER A 12 6.42 25.13 -14.61
C SER A 12 6.90 23.96 -13.72
N LEU A 13 8.17 23.61 -13.80
CA LEU A 13 8.78 22.49 -13.09
C LEU A 13 8.44 22.48 -11.59
N LYS A 14 8.60 23.62 -10.92
CA LYS A 14 8.33 23.79 -9.50
C LYS A 14 6.86 23.50 -9.16
N ASN A 15 5.92 24.14 -9.87
CA ASN A 15 4.51 24.00 -9.57
C ASN A 15 4.02 22.57 -9.86
N ASN A 16 4.38 22.01 -11.01
CA ASN A 16 4.05 20.64 -11.36
C ASN A 16 4.61 19.63 -10.35
N SER A 17 5.86 19.81 -9.89
CA SER A 17 6.45 18.91 -8.88
C SER A 17 5.74 19.01 -7.53
N ILE A 18 5.38 20.21 -7.09
CA ILE A 18 4.62 20.43 -5.85
C ILE A 18 3.22 19.81 -5.95
N ASP A 19 2.54 19.97 -7.08
CA ASP A 19 1.20 19.40 -7.29
C ASP A 19 1.24 17.86 -7.32
N ILE A 20 2.25 17.27 -7.95
CA ILE A 20 2.47 15.81 -7.90
C ILE A 20 2.80 15.36 -6.46
N LEU A 21 3.69 16.06 -5.76
CA LEU A 21 4.01 15.74 -4.36
C LEU A 21 2.78 15.85 -3.45
N LYS A 22 1.90 16.83 -3.70
CA LYS A 22 0.64 16.95 -2.96
C LYS A 22 -0.28 15.73 -3.17
N LYS A 23 -0.33 15.20 -4.40
CA LYS A 23 -1.04 13.95 -4.71
C LYS A 23 -0.38 12.72 -4.08
N LEU A 24 0.93 12.78 -3.78
CA LEU A 24 1.70 11.74 -3.09
C LEU A 24 1.72 11.91 -1.56
N GLU A 25 1.15 12.98 -1.00
CA GLU A 25 1.22 13.29 0.44
C GLU A 25 0.64 12.18 1.31
N TYR A 26 -0.31 11.39 0.79
CA TYR A 26 -0.84 10.20 1.48
C TYR A 26 0.22 9.12 1.76
N ARG A 27 1.35 9.15 1.04
CA ARG A 27 2.49 8.24 1.24
C ARG A 27 3.47 8.69 2.32
N GLY A 28 3.47 9.97 2.66
CA GLY A 28 4.36 10.53 3.66
C GLY A 28 4.18 12.04 3.79
N TYR A 29 4.17 12.55 5.00
CA TYR A 29 3.95 13.96 5.32
C TYR A 29 4.86 14.48 6.44
N ASP A 30 5.89 13.73 6.84
CA ASP A 30 6.83 14.14 7.90
C ASP A 30 7.80 15.22 7.43
N SER A 31 8.24 15.12 6.19
CA SER A 31 9.04 16.13 5.53
C SER A 31 8.94 16.02 4.02
N ALA A 32 9.27 17.11 3.33
CA ALA A 32 9.26 17.15 1.87
C ALA A 32 10.36 18.07 1.33
N GLY A 33 10.74 17.87 0.07
CA GLY A 33 11.67 18.75 -0.60
C GLY A 33 11.69 18.54 -2.11
N ILE A 34 12.28 19.53 -2.78
CA ILE A 34 12.56 19.53 -4.22
C ILE A 34 13.99 20.00 -4.46
N SER A 35 14.65 19.47 -5.50
CA SER A 35 15.86 20.00 -6.10
C SER A 35 15.62 20.36 -7.54
N LEU A 36 15.71 21.63 -7.86
CA LEU A 36 15.74 22.15 -9.23
C LEU A 36 17.17 22.07 -9.74
N PHE A 37 17.39 21.70 -10.99
CA PHE A 37 18.73 21.59 -11.56
C PHE A 37 18.82 22.08 -13.00
N SER A 38 20.00 22.62 -13.29
CA SER A 38 20.43 23.05 -14.63
C SER A 38 21.83 22.48 -14.91
N LYS A 39 22.43 22.89 -16.04
CA LYS A 39 23.84 22.56 -16.34
C LYS A 39 24.80 23.17 -15.32
N ASP A 40 24.45 24.31 -14.76
CA ASP A 40 25.34 25.17 -13.98
C ASP A 40 25.11 25.03 -12.47
N GLN A 41 23.87 24.76 -12.05
CA GLN A 41 23.50 24.80 -10.63
C GLN A 41 22.46 23.76 -10.23
N ILE A 42 22.49 23.40 -8.95
CA ILE A 42 21.48 22.60 -8.25
C ILE A 42 20.94 23.44 -7.09
N LYS A 43 19.63 23.66 -7.04
CA LYS A 43 18.97 24.43 -5.98
C LYS A 43 17.96 23.57 -5.22
N THR A 44 18.24 23.32 -3.94
CA THR A 44 17.43 22.43 -3.11
C THR A 44 16.64 23.21 -2.07
N ILE A 45 15.34 22.88 -1.93
CA ILE A 45 14.41 23.45 -0.96
C ILE A 45 13.79 22.30 -0.18
N LYS A 46 13.91 22.34 1.15
CA LYS A 46 13.39 21.32 2.06
C LYS A 46 12.51 21.93 3.16
N SER A 47 11.49 21.18 3.59
CA SER A 47 10.64 21.54 4.74
C SER A 47 10.32 20.30 5.58
N VAL A 48 10.16 20.52 6.88
CA VAL A 48 9.50 19.58 7.79
C VAL A 48 8.00 19.80 7.68
N GLY A 49 7.21 18.72 7.82
CA GLY A 49 5.76 18.75 7.75
C GLY A 49 5.20 18.60 6.32
N LYS A 50 3.94 18.96 6.17
CA LYS A 50 3.14 18.80 4.95
C LYS A 50 3.68 19.58 3.76
N ILE A 51 3.26 19.19 2.55
CA ILE A 51 3.63 19.85 1.28
C ILE A 51 3.27 21.34 1.25
N SER A 52 2.26 21.78 2.01
CA SER A 52 1.93 23.20 2.15
C SER A 52 3.11 24.03 2.68
N ALA A 53 3.90 23.50 3.62
CA ALA A 53 5.08 24.16 4.13
C ALA A 53 6.19 24.29 3.06
N LEU A 54 6.39 23.25 2.24
CA LEU A 54 7.31 23.29 1.10
C LEU A 54 6.85 24.30 0.05
N LYS A 55 5.56 24.33 -0.27
CA LYS A 55 4.95 25.28 -1.21
C LYS A 55 5.25 26.74 -0.78
N ASN A 56 5.00 27.06 0.49
CA ASN A 56 5.26 28.40 1.02
C ASN A 56 6.74 28.78 0.93
N LYS A 57 7.65 27.88 1.29
CA LYS A 57 9.12 28.13 1.21
C LYS A 57 9.62 28.30 -0.22
N SER A 58 8.95 27.71 -1.20
CA SER A 58 9.34 27.75 -2.60
C SER A 58 8.73 28.93 -3.38
N GLN A 59 7.85 29.75 -2.80
CA GLN A 59 7.10 30.79 -3.50
C GLN A 59 8.00 31.75 -4.28
N ASN A 60 9.07 32.23 -3.66
CA ASN A 60 9.98 33.22 -4.24
C ASN A 60 11.09 32.60 -5.10
N VAL A 61 11.04 31.30 -5.38
CA VAL A 61 12.02 30.64 -6.24
C VAL A 61 11.51 30.54 -7.67
N SER A 62 12.21 31.22 -8.60
CA SER A 62 11.96 31.06 -10.02
C SER A 62 12.55 29.74 -10.53
N ASP A 63 11.85 29.04 -11.41
CA ASP A 63 12.31 27.83 -12.09
C ASP A 63 12.67 28.03 -13.56
N LYS A 64 12.67 29.29 -14.05
CA LYS A 64 12.91 29.63 -15.47
C LYS A 64 14.27 29.16 -16.01
N ASN A 65 15.30 29.10 -15.17
CA ASN A 65 16.67 28.72 -15.57
C ASN A 65 16.97 27.24 -15.33
N PHE A 66 15.96 26.45 -14.97
CA PHE A 66 16.10 25.02 -14.72
C PHE A 66 15.36 24.22 -15.80
N TYR A 67 15.89 23.06 -16.15
CA TYR A 67 15.24 22.15 -17.10
C TYR A 67 14.74 20.87 -16.44
N GLY A 68 15.03 20.68 -15.14
CA GLY A 68 14.54 19.55 -14.40
C GLY A 68 14.38 19.78 -12.91
N VAL A 69 13.61 18.92 -12.29
CA VAL A 69 13.35 18.89 -10.86
C VAL A 69 13.20 17.45 -10.38
N ILE A 70 13.74 17.14 -9.20
CA ILE A 70 13.39 15.94 -8.44
C ILE A 70 12.79 16.35 -7.11
N GLY A 71 11.86 15.55 -6.60
CA GLY A 71 11.20 15.85 -5.33
C GLY A 71 10.77 14.60 -4.60
N HIS A 72 10.49 14.79 -3.31
CA HIS A 72 10.21 13.69 -2.40
C HIS A 72 9.26 14.11 -1.27
N THR A 73 8.36 13.19 -0.87
CA THR A 73 7.65 13.23 0.42
C THR A 73 8.12 12.07 1.27
N ARG A 74 8.48 12.35 2.52
CA ARG A 74 9.08 11.37 3.42
C ARG A 74 8.09 10.89 4.48
N TRP A 75 8.05 9.58 4.66
CA TRP A 75 7.60 8.91 5.87
C TRP A 75 8.85 8.39 6.58
N ALA A 76 9.18 8.95 7.74
CA ALA A 76 10.42 8.66 8.43
C ALA A 76 10.42 7.25 9.03
N THR A 77 11.23 6.35 8.46
CA THR A 77 11.49 5.01 9.01
C THR A 77 12.83 4.94 9.73
N HIS A 78 13.82 5.75 9.29
CA HIS A 78 15.17 5.84 9.86
C HIS A 78 15.58 7.30 10.04
N GLY A 79 16.15 7.62 11.19
CA GLY A 79 16.58 8.97 11.56
C GLY A 79 15.42 9.90 11.95
N VAL A 80 15.73 10.92 12.76
CA VAL A 80 14.74 11.89 13.26
C VAL A 80 14.14 12.74 12.14
N VAL A 81 12.91 13.19 12.35
CA VAL A 81 12.21 14.10 11.44
C VAL A 81 12.82 15.50 11.58
N ASN A 82 13.71 15.85 10.68
CA ASN A 82 14.34 17.18 10.60
C ASN A 82 14.63 17.58 9.14
N LYS A 83 15.10 18.81 8.93
CA LYS A 83 15.41 19.33 7.60
C LYS A 83 16.61 18.62 6.95
N ASN A 84 17.59 18.17 7.73
CA ASN A 84 18.80 17.52 7.21
C ASN A 84 18.47 16.15 6.62
N ASN A 85 17.65 15.35 7.32
CA ASN A 85 17.20 14.03 6.90
C ASN A 85 16.09 14.09 5.84
N ALA A 86 15.55 15.25 5.50
CA ALA A 86 14.59 15.39 4.41
C ALA A 86 15.30 15.23 3.05
N HIS A 87 14.66 14.54 2.11
CA HIS A 87 15.12 14.46 0.72
C HIS A 87 14.67 15.69 -0.08
N PRO A 88 15.35 16.02 -1.20
CA PRO A 88 16.52 15.40 -1.82
C PRO A 88 17.82 15.63 -1.04
N PHE A 89 18.79 14.70 -1.16
CA PHE A 89 20.19 14.98 -0.80
C PHE A 89 20.89 15.55 -2.02
N ALA A 90 21.66 16.62 -1.82
CA ALA A 90 22.27 17.36 -2.93
C ALA A 90 23.59 18.03 -2.52
N ASN A 91 24.50 18.12 -3.48
CA ASN A 91 25.68 18.99 -3.49
C ASN A 91 25.80 19.67 -4.87
N ASP A 92 26.95 20.25 -5.19
CA ASP A 92 27.18 20.95 -6.47
C ASP A 92 27.26 19.99 -7.67
N ASP A 93 27.51 18.70 -7.46
CA ASP A 93 27.72 17.70 -8.51
C ASP A 93 26.51 16.84 -8.81
N LEU A 94 25.71 16.54 -7.79
CA LEU A 94 24.57 15.64 -7.95
C LEU A 94 23.46 15.91 -6.93
N THR A 95 22.28 15.44 -7.28
CA THR A 95 21.15 15.36 -6.34
C THR A 95 20.41 14.04 -6.52
N LEU A 96 19.91 13.49 -5.40
CA LEU A 96 19.16 12.24 -5.42
C LEU A 96 18.02 12.18 -4.41
N VAL A 97 17.05 11.34 -4.72
CA VAL A 97 15.99 10.89 -3.81
C VAL A 97 15.90 9.37 -3.85
N CYS A 98 15.43 8.79 -2.74
CA CYS A 98 15.24 7.35 -2.62
C CYS A 98 13.95 7.03 -1.88
N ASN A 99 13.20 6.05 -2.40
CA ASN A 99 12.17 5.32 -1.65
C ASN A 99 12.71 3.94 -1.30
N GLY A 100 12.45 3.47 -0.11
CA GLY A 100 12.84 2.14 0.34
C GLY A 100 13.94 2.16 1.39
N ILE A 101 14.68 1.06 1.50
CA ILE A 101 15.70 0.85 2.53
C ILE A 101 16.95 0.23 1.90
N ILE A 102 18.11 0.78 2.22
CA ILE A 102 19.41 0.20 1.86
C ILE A 102 19.93 -0.65 3.03
N GLU A 103 19.66 -1.94 2.97
CA GLU A 103 19.91 -2.88 4.07
C GLU A 103 21.38 -2.97 4.49
N ASN A 104 22.31 -2.79 3.56
CA ASN A 104 23.74 -2.87 3.83
C ASN A 104 24.41 -1.51 4.12
N TYR A 105 23.66 -0.48 4.46
CA TYR A 105 24.18 0.89 4.64
C TYR A 105 25.31 0.97 5.68
N ARG A 106 25.22 0.24 6.80
CA ARG A 106 26.30 0.21 7.83
C ARG A 106 27.59 -0.40 7.30
N LYS A 107 27.50 -1.47 6.48
CA LYS A 107 28.69 -2.07 5.83
C LYS A 107 29.33 -1.10 4.84
N ILE A 108 28.50 -0.34 4.11
CA ILE A 108 28.97 0.72 3.20
C ILE A 108 29.68 1.81 4.01
N GLN A 109 29.08 2.34 5.06
CA GLN A 109 29.66 3.38 5.91
C GLN A 109 31.01 2.96 6.51
N ASN A 110 31.12 1.73 6.96
CA ASN A 110 32.37 1.21 7.54
C ASN A 110 33.48 0.98 6.48
N ARG A 111 33.09 0.72 5.22
CA ARG A 111 34.05 0.42 4.13
C ARG A 111 34.61 1.67 3.45
N PHE A 112 33.84 2.75 3.40
CA PHE A 112 34.22 3.99 2.70
C PHE A 112 34.49 5.09 3.72
N VAL A 113 35.77 5.47 3.84
CA VAL A 113 36.24 6.45 4.84
C VAL A 113 35.69 7.86 4.57
N GLU A 114 35.35 8.14 3.33
CA GLU A 114 34.78 9.42 2.88
C GLU A 114 33.36 9.66 3.38
N ILE A 115 32.70 8.63 3.94
CA ILE A 115 31.34 8.76 4.49
C ILE A 115 31.42 9.16 5.95
N PRO A 116 30.86 10.32 6.34
CA PRO A 116 30.87 10.77 7.73
C PRO A 116 30.22 9.76 8.68
N LYS A 117 30.80 9.55 9.86
CA LYS A 117 30.30 8.58 10.85
C LYS A 117 29.01 9.00 11.54
N ASN A 118 28.69 10.30 11.56
CA ASN A 118 27.51 10.87 12.20
C ASN A 118 26.25 10.86 11.31
N VAL A 119 26.32 10.27 10.11
CA VAL A 119 25.16 10.13 9.21
C VAL A 119 24.15 9.13 9.76
N GLN A 120 22.88 9.54 9.78
CA GLN A 120 21.78 8.77 10.37
C GLN A 120 20.89 8.05 9.34
N SER A 121 20.90 8.51 8.08
CA SER A 121 20.03 8.00 7.02
C SER A 121 20.79 7.10 6.06
N ASP A 122 20.22 5.93 5.74
CA ASP A 122 20.72 5.01 4.73
C ASP A 122 20.82 5.66 3.34
N THR A 123 19.88 6.55 3.01
CA THR A 123 19.90 7.32 1.75
C THR A 123 21.03 8.36 1.75
N GLU A 124 21.32 8.99 2.88
CA GLU A 124 22.43 9.95 3.00
C GLU A 124 23.79 9.24 2.83
N ILE A 125 23.92 8.03 3.40
CA ILE A 125 25.10 7.18 3.17
C ILE A 125 25.23 6.84 1.69
N SER A 126 24.13 6.50 1.03
CA SER A 126 24.11 6.23 -0.41
C SER A 126 24.49 7.47 -1.23
N PHE A 127 24.10 8.66 -0.80
CA PHE A 127 24.47 9.93 -1.41
C PHE A 127 25.99 10.18 -1.32
N TYR A 128 26.61 10.00 -0.17
CA TYR A 128 28.07 10.13 -0.02
C TYR A 128 28.81 9.09 -0.85
N LEU A 129 28.36 7.82 -0.84
CA LEU A 129 28.93 6.78 -1.68
C LEU A 129 28.89 7.18 -3.16
N LEU A 130 27.74 7.65 -3.65
CA LEU A 130 27.62 8.05 -5.05
C LEU A 130 28.47 9.28 -5.38
N THR A 131 28.56 10.26 -4.49
CA THR A 131 29.48 11.42 -4.64
C THR A 131 30.92 10.96 -4.80
N TYR A 132 31.38 10.08 -3.92
CA TYR A 132 32.71 9.48 -4.04
C TYR A 132 32.93 8.78 -5.39
N LEU A 133 31.96 7.95 -5.83
CA LEU A 133 32.06 7.21 -7.08
C LEU A 133 32.07 8.13 -8.31
N VAL A 134 31.27 9.21 -8.29
CA VAL A 134 31.23 10.20 -9.39
C VAL A 134 32.56 10.95 -9.52
N HIS A 135 33.25 11.24 -8.42
CA HIS A 135 34.58 11.82 -8.44
C HIS A 135 35.65 10.81 -8.88
N LYS A 136 35.52 9.53 -8.44
CA LYS A 136 36.48 8.47 -8.76
C LYS A 136 36.43 8.07 -10.23
N TYR A 137 35.23 7.95 -10.81
CA TYR A 137 35.03 7.51 -12.19
C TYR A 137 34.80 8.73 -13.11
N LYS A 138 35.56 8.81 -14.22
CA LYS A 138 35.39 9.88 -15.20
C LYS A 138 34.03 9.83 -15.91
N ASN A 139 33.46 8.62 -16.06
CA ASN A 139 32.20 8.37 -16.72
C ASN A 139 31.07 8.18 -15.67
N PRO A 140 30.03 9.01 -15.62
CA PRO A 140 28.88 8.85 -14.73
C PRO A 140 28.16 7.49 -14.89
N ASP A 141 28.11 6.93 -16.10
CA ASP A 141 27.47 5.63 -16.34
C ASP A 141 28.19 4.50 -15.59
N GLU A 142 29.52 4.56 -15.50
CA GLU A 142 30.34 3.62 -14.74
C GLU A 142 30.13 3.79 -13.24
N ALA A 143 30.14 5.04 -12.76
CA ALA A 143 29.85 5.35 -11.36
C ALA A 143 28.48 4.77 -10.93
N ILE A 144 27.45 4.92 -11.75
CA ILE A 144 26.10 4.38 -11.51
C ILE A 144 26.08 2.84 -11.51
N ARG A 145 26.78 2.18 -12.43
CA ARG A 145 26.87 0.71 -12.43
C ARG A 145 27.56 0.18 -11.17
N VAL A 146 28.66 0.80 -10.76
CA VAL A 146 29.35 0.43 -9.52
C VAL A 146 28.46 0.73 -8.30
N PHE A 147 27.83 1.89 -8.24
CA PHE A 147 26.89 2.22 -7.19
C PHE A 147 25.79 1.15 -7.05
N ARG A 148 25.15 0.78 -8.18
CA ARG A 148 24.10 -0.26 -8.19
C ARG A 148 24.61 -1.62 -7.72
N SER A 149 25.85 -1.98 -8.01
CA SER A 149 26.45 -3.27 -7.59
C SER A 149 26.77 -3.33 -6.10
N VAL A 150 27.03 -2.18 -5.48
CA VAL A 150 27.41 -2.08 -4.06
C VAL A 150 26.19 -2.06 -3.14
N ILE A 151 25.13 -1.34 -3.51
CA ILE A 151 23.93 -1.20 -2.68
C ILE A 151 23.06 -2.45 -2.71
N LYS A 152 22.53 -2.85 -1.54
CA LYS A 152 21.60 -3.97 -1.35
C LYS A 152 20.38 -3.51 -0.60
N GLY A 153 19.22 -4.07 -0.92
CA GLY A 153 17.95 -3.76 -0.29
C GLY A 153 16.84 -3.46 -1.29
N ASN A 154 15.73 -2.94 -0.79
CA ASN A 154 14.56 -2.57 -1.58
C ASN A 154 14.55 -1.05 -1.79
N PHE A 155 14.73 -0.59 -3.02
CA PHE A 155 14.86 0.83 -3.31
C PHE A 155 14.34 1.22 -4.70
N ALA A 156 13.99 2.50 -4.83
CA ALA A 156 13.88 3.22 -6.09
C ALA A 156 14.62 4.55 -5.96
N PHE A 157 15.64 4.76 -6.76
CA PHE A 157 16.39 6.00 -6.84
C PHE A 157 16.02 6.83 -8.06
N VAL A 158 15.96 8.13 -7.87
CA VAL A 158 15.97 9.15 -8.91
C VAL A 158 17.17 10.05 -8.66
N ILE A 159 18.08 10.12 -9.62
CA ILE A 159 19.39 10.73 -9.48
C ILE A 159 19.63 11.68 -10.65
N PHE A 160 20.12 12.87 -10.36
CA PHE A 160 20.71 13.77 -11.36
C PHE A 160 22.20 13.95 -11.07
N ILE A 161 23.04 13.78 -12.09
CA ILE A 161 24.48 14.06 -12.05
C ILE A 161 24.76 15.20 -13.02
N LYS A 162 25.29 16.32 -12.51
CA LYS A 162 25.58 17.54 -13.29
C LYS A 162 26.59 17.27 -14.39
N LYS A 163 27.64 16.51 -14.10
CA LYS A 163 28.61 16.04 -15.11
C LYS A 163 27.89 15.27 -16.22
N ASN A 164 28.07 15.70 -17.46
CA ASN A 164 27.39 15.15 -18.64
C ASN A 164 25.86 15.31 -18.64
N ASN A 165 25.31 16.04 -17.69
CA ASN A 165 23.87 16.35 -17.63
C ASN A 165 22.97 15.10 -17.71
N CYS A 166 23.26 14.13 -16.84
CA CYS A 166 22.65 12.81 -16.87
C CYS A 166 21.65 12.62 -15.74
N PHE A 167 20.52 12.03 -16.10
CA PHE A 167 19.47 11.65 -15.17
C PHE A 167 19.32 10.13 -15.14
N TYR A 168 19.26 9.53 -13.94
CA TYR A 168 19.21 8.08 -13.79
C TYR A 168 18.05 7.65 -12.90
N LEU A 169 17.45 6.53 -13.27
CA LEU A 169 16.43 5.82 -12.49
C LEU A 169 16.95 4.41 -12.21
N LEU A 170 16.96 4.02 -10.94
CA LEU A 170 17.35 2.69 -10.51
C LEU A 170 16.21 2.08 -9.71
N LYS A 171 15.90 0.80 -9.96
CA LYS A 171 14.84 0.10 -9.23
C LYS A 171 15.32 -1.26 -8.72
N ASN A 172 14.92 -1.56 -7.48
CA ASN A 172 14.98 -2.88 -6.88
C ASN A 172 13.92 -2.96 -5.77
N GLY A 173 12.75 -3.53 -6.06
CA GLY A 173 11.63 -3.65 -5.12
C GLY A 173 10.68 -2.45 -5.15
N SER A 174 11.08 -1.26 -4.68
CA SER A 174 10.20 -0.10 -4.57
C SER A 174 9.66 0.39 -5.93
N PRO A 175 8.37 0.76 -6.04
CA PRO A 175 7.76 1.12 -7.32
C PRO A 175 8.26 2.48 -7.82
N ILE A 176 8.50 2.55 -9.13
CA ILE A 176 8.75 3.77 -9.87
C ILE A 176 8.38 3.57 -11.35
N ALA A 177 7.82 4.60 -11.96
CA ALA A 177 7.40 4.60 -13.35
C ALA A 177 7.84 5.88 -14.06
N LEU A 178 7.97 5.77 -15.38
CA LEU A 178 8.40 6.82 -16.28
C LEU A 178 7.35 7.01 -17.38
N SER A 179 6.94 8.23 -17.62
CA SER A 179 6.26 8.62 -18.84
C SER A 179 7.12 9.59 -19.65
N HIS A 180 7.04 9.48 -20.97
CA HIS A 180 7.79 10.34 -21.88
C HIS A 180 6.89 10.79 -23.04
N ASN A 181 6.81 12.09 -23.25
CA ASN A 181 5.98 12.66 -24.32
C ASN A 181 6.60 13.97 -24.81
N LYS A 182 6.74 14.10 -26.14
CA LYS A 182 7.24 15.32 -26.81
C LYS A 182 8.53 15.89 -26.19
N GLY A 183 9.46 15.01 -25.81
CA GLY A 183 10.75 15.41 -25.22
C GLY A 183 10.72 15.70 -23.71
N SER A 184 9.55 15.79 -23.09
CA SER A 184 9.40 15.89 -21.63
C SER A 184 9.30 14.52 -20.98
N SER A 185 9.91 14.36 -19.82
CA SER A 185 9.82 13.13 -19.03
C SER A 185 9.24 13.42 -17.66
N PHE A 186 8.30 12.58 -17.22
CA PHE A 186 7.71 12.60 -15.89
C PHE A 186 7.94 11.26 -15.22
N ILE A 187 8.46 11.30 -14.03
CA ILE A 187 8.79 10.15 -13.20
C ILE A 187 7.96 10.23 -11.92
N CYS A 188 7.37 9.12 -11.51
CA CYS A 188 6.58 9.09 -10.29
C CYS A 188 6.61 7.69 -9.64
N SER A 189 6.63 7.65 -8.32
CA SER A 189 6.45 6.39 -7.58
C SER A 189 5.02 5.85 -7.62
N ASP A 190 4.06 6.66 -8.10
CA ASP A 190 2.68 6.27 -8.37
C ASP A 190 2.34 6.53 -9.84
N SER A 191 2.28 5.49 -10.64
CA SER A 191 2.06 5.57 -12.08
C SER A 191 0.70 6.17 -12.46
N SER A 192 -0.29 6.09 -11.57
CA SER A 192 -1.62 6.66 -11.82
C SER A 192 -1.59 8.18 -11.98
N ILE A 193 -0.62 8.87 -11.36
CA ILE A 193 -0.45 10.32 -11.50
C ILE A 193 0.11 10.68 -12.88
N LEU A 194 0.94 9.80 -13.46
CA LEU A 194 1.57 10.03 -14.75
C LEU A 194 0.56 10.07 -15.91
N THR A 195 -0.63 9.49 -15.74
CA THR A 195 -1.68 9.49 -16.77
C THR A 195 -2.20 10.88 -17.12
N GLU A 196 -2.03 11.85 -16.22
CA GLU A 196 -2.35 13.27 -16.51
C GLU A 196 -1.38 13.90 -17.52
N TYR A 197 -0.18 13.34 -17.65
CA TYR A 197 0.88 13.86 -18.52
C TYR A 197 1.06 13.03 -19.80
N SER A 198 0.78 11.73 -19.73
CA SER A 198 0.84 10.82 -20.88
C SER A 198 0.08 9.52 -20.59
N ASN A 199 -0.56 8.98 -21.62
CA ASN A 199 -1.18 7.65 -21.54
C ASN A 199 -0.19 6.50 -21.80
N LYS A 200 1.10 6.79 -22.05
CA LYS A 200 2.14 5.80 -22.28
C LYS A 200 3.11 5.82 -21.10
N ILE A 201 3.17 4.71 -20.36
CA ILE A 201 3.95 4.59 -19.12
C ILE A 201 4.85 3.37 -19.20
N TYR A 202 6.10 3.54 -18.80
CA TYR A 202 7.04 2.46 -18.55
C TYR A 202 7.16 2.21 -17.06
N HIS A 203 6.81 1.00 -16.63
CA HIS A 203 7.03 0.53 -15.26
C HIS A 203 8.41 -0.09 -15.16
N LEU A 204 9.32 0.51 -14.41
CA LEU A 204 10.66 -0.05 -14.23
C LEU A 204 10.56 -1.44 -13.57
N LYS A 205 11.42 -2.35 -14.02
CA LYS A 205 11.59 -3.70 -13.46
C LYS A 205 12.74 -3.72 -12.47
N ASP A 206 12.76 -4.74 -11.61
CA ASP A 206 13.89 -4.92 -10.67
C ASP A 206 15.18 -5.14 -11.44
N GLY A 207 16.20 -4.39 -11.06
CA GLY A 207 17.49 -4.37 -11.75
C GLY A 207 17.64 -3.31 -12.84
N ASP A 208 16.56 -2.64 -13.25
CA ASP A 208 16.66 -1.59 -14.28
C ASP A 208 17.56 -0.44 -13.84
N ILE A 209 18.38 0.00 -14.81
CA ILE A 209 19.19 1.23 -14.74
C ILE A 209 18.87 2.04 -15.99
N ILE A 210 17.96 2.98 -15.86
CA ILE A 210 17.50 3.82 -16.98
C ILE A 210 18.22 5.15 -16.93
N LYS A 211 18.77 5.58 -18.06
CA LYS A 211 19.42 6.86 -18.28
C LYS A 211 18.55 7.74 -19.17
N ILE A 212 18.39 8.99 -18.78
CA ILE A 212 17.74 10.03 -19.61
C ILE A 212 18.78 11.15 -19.81
N GLN A 213 19.12 11.42 -21.05
CA GLN A 213 20.05 12.47 -21.44
C GLN A 213 19.57 13.13 -22.71
N GLN A 214 19.45 14.47 -22.73
CA GLN A 214 18.98 15.23 -23.89
C GLN A 214 17.70 14.64 -24.53
N SER A 215 16.71 14.31 -23.70
CA SER A 215 15.44 13.66 -24.09
C SER A 215 15.56 12.25 -24.66
N LYS A 216 16.76 11.67 -24.77
CA LYS A 216 16.94 10.27 -25.12
C LYS A 216 16.87 9.38 -23.88
N ILE A 217 16.09 8.31 -23.97
CA ILE A 217 15.97 7.30 -22.93
C ILE A 217 16.74 6.06 -23.36
N SER A 218 17.60 5.56 -22.49
CA SER A 218 18.40 4.36 -22.73
C SER A 218 18.52 3.52 -21.44
N SER A 219 18.85 2.27 -21.60
CA SER A 219 19.13 1.36 -20.49
C SER A 219 20.61 1.05 -20.42
N LEU A 220 21.23 1.17 -19.22
CA LEU A 220 22.62 0.81 -19.01
C LEU A 220 22.83 -0.71 -18.82
N ASN A 221 21.78 -1.46 -18.53
CA ASN A 221 21.80 -2.91 -18.35
C ASN A 221 21.08 -3.69 -19.46
N LYS A 222 20.91 -3.05 -20.63
CA LYS A 222 20.25 -3.62 -21.82
C LYS A 222 18.78 -4.04 -21.61
N ALA A 223 18.11 -3.50 -20.59
CA ALA A 223 16.67 -3.73 -20.40
C ALA A 223 15.87 -3.18 -21.60
N LYS A 224 14.86 -3.93 -22.05
CA LYS A 224 13.94 -3.50 -23.11
C LYS A 224 12.93 -2.53 -22.54
N ILE A 225 12.97 -1.28 -22.95
CA ILE A 225 12.05 -0.22 -22.52
C ILE A 225 10.79 -0.27 -23.40
N ILE A 226 9.66 -0.72 -22.82
CA ILE A 226 8.37 -0.79 -23.52
C ILE A 226 7.39 0.08 -22.75
N PHE A 227 6.88 1.12 -23.42
CA PHE A 227 5.82 1.97 -22.88
C PHE A 227 4.46 1.33 -23.14
N GLU A 228 3.74 1.02 -22.07
CA GLU A 228 2.41 0.44 -22.10
C GLU A 228 1.35 1.54 -22.04
N LYS A 229 0.21 1.32 -22.70
CA LYS A 229 -0.94 2.24 -22.66
C LYS A 229 -1.63 2.10 -21.30
N ASN A 230 -1.82 3.20 -20.60
CA ASN A 230 -2.52 3.24 -19.31
C ASN A 230 -3.77 4.13 -19.43
N GLU A 231 -4.94 3.53 -19.28
CA GLU A 231 -6.23 4.23 -19.38
C GLU A 231 -6.85 4.39 -17.98
N ILE A 232 -6.58 5.51 -17.32
CA ILE A 232 -7.31 5.89 -16.10
C ILE A 232 -8.31 6.99 -16.48
N LYS A 233 -9.60 6.68 -16.36
CA LYS A 233 -10.70 7.56 -16.81
C LYS A 233 -11.17 8.61 -15.78
N GLN A 234 -10.72 8.54 -14.51
CA GLN A 234 -11.18 9.46 -13.45
C GLN A 234 -10.00 10.02 -12.65
N ASN A 235 -10.10 11.29 -12.23
CA ASN A 235 -9.14 11.89 -11.31
C ASN A 235 -9.48 11.47 -9.86
N PRO A 236 -8.73 10.53 -9.25
CA PRO A 236 -9.02 10.06 -7.90
C PRO A 236 -8.70 11.09 -6.82
N TYR A 237 -7.93 12.12 -7.16
CA TYR A 237 -7.44 13.13 -6.23
C TYR A 237 -8.40 14.31 -6.05
N ASP A 238 -9.54 14.31 -6.74
CA ASP A 238 -10.61 15.26 -6.49
C ASP A 238 -11.48 14.78 -5.32
N LYS A 239 -11.62 15.60 -4.28
CA LYS A 239 -12.49 15.31 -3.14
C LYS A 239 -13.98 15.57 -3.42
N GLY A 240 -14.29 16.32 -4.48
CA GLY A 240 -15.65 16.77 -4.75
C GLY A 240 -16.22 17.54 -3.54
N LYS A 241 -17.42 17.18 -3.12
CA LYS A 241 -18.14 17.81 -1.98
C LYS A 241 -17.65 17.37 -0.60
N TYR A 242 -16.70 16.45 -0.48
CA TYR A 242 -16.28 15.90 0.79
C TYR A 242 -15.07 16.63 1.37
N GLN A 243 -15.02 16.82 2.68
CA GLN A 243 -13.87 17.44 3.34
C GLN A 243 -12.62 16.54 3.33
N HIS A 244 -12.82 15.22 3.42
CA HIS A 244 -11.75 14.22 3.56
C HIS A 244 -11.90 13.13 2.50
N TYR A 245 -10.77 12.60 1.99
CA TYR A 245 -10.77 11.47 1.07
C TYR A 245 -11.46 10.25 1.66
N MET A 246 -11.15 9.89 2.91
CA MET A 246 -11.78 8.75 3.57
C MET A 246 -13.30 8.86 3.60
N LEU A 247 -13.84 10.05 3.88
CA LEU A 247 -15.30 10.27 3.88
C LEU A 247 -15.90 10.08 2.49
N LYS A 248 -15.22 10.59 1.44
CA LYS A 248 -15.59 10.33 0.04
C LYS A 248 -15.60 8.84 -0.25
N GLU A 249 -14.52 8.12 0.11
CA GLU A 249 -14.33 6.71 -0.15
C GLU A 249 -15.32 5.81 0.60
N ILE A 250 -15.75 6.20 1.81
CA ILE A 250 -16.86 5.57 2.53
C ILE A 250 -18.15 5.67 1.70
N HIS A 251 -18.43 6.83 1.13
CA HIS A 251 -19.63 7.04 0.30
C HIS A 251 -19.54 6.41 -1.08
N GLU A 252 -18.34 6.13 -1.59
CA GLU A 252 -18.10 5.41 -2.86
C GLU A 252 -18.27 3.90 -2.75
N GLN A 253 -18.26 3.33 -1.54
CA GLN A 253 -18.35 1.88 -1.34
C GLN A 253 -19.53 1.22 -2.11
N PRO A 254 -20.77 1.74 -2.07
CA PRO A 254 -21.87 1.13 -2.82
C PRO A 254 -21.60 1.03 -4.34
N ASP A 255 -21.01 2.08 -4.92
CA ASP A 255 -20.75 2.14 -6.35
C ASP A 255 -19.62 1.21 -6.78
N VAL A 256 -18.53 1.15 -6.00
CA VAL A 256 -17.43 0.21 -6.28
C VAL A 256 -17.85 -1.25 -6.07
N LEU A 257 -18.68 -1.56 -5.06
CA LEU A 257 -19.24 -2.89 -4.88
C LEU A 257 -20.13 -3.30 -6.06
N LYS A 258 -20.96 -2.37 -6.57
CA LYS A 258 -21.76 -2.61 -7.77
C LYS A 258 -20.88 -2.92 -8.99
N THR A 259 -19.78 -2.17 -9.14
CA THR A 259 -18.82 -2.38 -10.22
C THR A 259 -18.11 -3.73 -10.06
N THR A 260 -17.64 -4.06 -8.88
CA THR A 260 -17.00 -5.35 -8.58
C THR A 260 -17.95 -6.51 -8.88
N GLN A 261 -19.19 -6.43 -8.41
CA GLN A 261 -20.20 -7.48 -8.64
C GLN A 261 -20.57 -7.63 -10.11
N LYS A 262 -20.61 -6.52 -10.86
CA LYS A 262 -20.87 -6.56 -12.31
C LYS A 262 -19.75 -7.26 -13.07
N ASN A 263 -18.50 -7.05 -12.67
CA ASN A 263 -17.33 -7.67 -13.32
C ASN A 263 -17.14 -9.14 -12.90
N TYR A 264 -17.68 -9.55 -11.77
CA TYR A 264 -17.74 -10.95 -11.34
C TYR A 264 -19.02 -11.59 -11.91
N SER A 265 -19.11 -11.61 -13.25
CA SER A 265 -20.21 -12.20 -13.99
C SER A 265 -20.08 -13.73 -14.05
N GLU A 266 -21.14 -14.38 -14.52
CA GLU A 266 -21.12 -15.83 -14.79
C GLU A 266 -20.05 -16.18 -15.84
N GLU A 267 -19.84 -15.32 -16.83
CA GLU A 267 -18.80 -15.46 -17.85
C GLU A 267 -17.38 -15.39 -17.23
N PHE A 268 -17.13 -14.44 -16.34
CA PHE A 268 -15.86 -14.35 -15.61
C PHE A 268 -15.55 -15.64 -14.84
N PHE A 269 -16.53 -16.16 -14.11
CA PHE A 269 -16.33 -17.38 -13.33
C PHE A 269 -16.31 -18.65 -14.18
N HIS A 270 -17.03 -18.69 -15.28
CA HIS A 270 -16.92 -19.80 -16.26
C HIS A 270 -15.49 -19.89 -16.82
N ASP A 271 -14.91 -18.76 -17.22
CA ASP A 271 -13.53 -18.68 -17.70
C ASP A 271 -12.54 -19.04 -16.59
N PHE A 272 -12.79 -18.57 -15.38
CA PHE A 272 -11.98 -18.85 -14.21
C PHE A 272 -11.99 -20.34 -13.87
N ASP A 273 -13.15 -20.97 -13.80
CA ASP A 273 -13.32 -22.40 -13.51
C ASP A 273 -12.63 -23.27 -14.56
N SER A 274 -12.82 -22.96 -15.84
CA SER A 274 -12.20 -23.73 -16.94
C SER A 274 -10.67 -23.74 -16.86
N LYS A 275 -10.07 -22.61 -16.42
CA LYS A 275 -8.62 -22.42 -16.37
C LYS A 275 -7.99 -22.86 -15.05
N TYR A 276 -8.69 -22.66 -13.93
CA TYR A 276 -8.06 -22.68 -12.60
C TYR A 276 -8.65 -23.66 -11.61
N LYS A 277 -9.67 -24.46 -11.99
CA LYS A 277 -10.28 -25.49 -11.13
C LYS A 277 -9.24 -26.38 -10.43
N ASN A 278 -8.24 -26.84 -11.16
CA ASN A 278 -7.19 -27.72 -10.63
C ASN A 278 -6.29 -27.05 -9.57
N LEU A 279 -6.29 -25.72 -9.46
CA LEU A 279 -5.54 -25.04 -8.41
C LEU A 279 -6.12 -25.24 -7.03
N PHE A 280 -7.43 -25.53 -6.94
CA PHE A 280 -8.14 -25.67 -5.67
C PHE A 280 -8.34 -27.12 -5.23
N LEU A 281 -8.24 -28.09 -6.17
CA LEU A 281 -8.50 -29.47 -5.85
C LEU A 281 -7.41 -30.06 -4.94
N ASN A 282 -7.83 -30.64 -3.81
CA ASN A 282 -6.96 -31.34 -2.85
C ASN A 282 -5.80 -30.49 -2.33
N LYS A 283 -5.99 -29.18 -2.17
CA LYS A 283 -4.99 -28.27 -1.61
C LYS A 283 -5.49 -27.61 -0.34
N LYS A 284 -4.55 -27.37 0.58
CA LYS A 284 -4.74 -26.40 1.66
C LYS A 284 -4.66 -24.99 1.09
N ILE A 285 -5.52 -24.09 1.55
CA ILE A 285 -5.48 -22.68 1.16
C ILE A 285 -4.90 -21.85 2.31
N ILE A 286 -3.91 -21.03 2.01
CA ILE A 286 -3.37 -20.08 2.97
C ILE A 286 -3.58 -18.66 2.42
N PHE A 287 -4.38 -17.86 3.14
CA PHE A 287 -4.56 -16.45 2.85
C PHE A 287 -3.42 -15.65 3.47
N VAL A 288 -2.89 -14.66 2.74
CA VAL A 288 -1.70 -13.91 3.16
C VAL A 288 -1.91 -12.41 2.93
N GLY A 289 -1.72 -11.61 3.97
CA GLY A 289 -1.87 -10.15 3.90
C GLY A 289 -1.19 -9.42 5.05
N CYS A 290 -1.21 -8.09 4.98
CA CYS A 290 -0.75 -7.19 6.05
C CYS A 290 -1.86 -6.19 6.42
N GLY A 291 -2.00 -5.85 7.70
CA GLY A 291 -2.95 -4.84 8.19
C GLY A 291 -4.39 -5.12 7.74
N THR A 292 -5.03 -4.13 7.12
CA THR A 292 -6.40 -4.25 6.58
C THR A 292 -6.57 -5.47 5.66
N ALA A 293 -5.59 -5.76 4.80
CA ALA A 293 -5.64 -6.93 3.92
C ALA A 293 -5.55 -8.25 4.70
N TYR A 294 -4.84 -8.29 5.82
CA TYR A 294 -4.83 -9.45 6.70
C TYR A 294 -6.20 -9.65 7.39
N HIS A 295 -6.86 -8.58 7.78
CA HIS A 295 -8.23 -8.68 8.31
C HIS A 295 -9.21 -9.18 7.24
N ALA A 296 -9.01 -8.80 5.97
CA ALA A 296 -9.77 -9.39 4.86
C ALA A 296 -9.45 -10.89 4.67
N CYS A 297 -8.18 -11.32 4.87
CA CYS A 297 -7.81 -12.74 4.87
C CYS A 297 -8.60 -13.53 5.91
N LEU A 298 -8.67 -13.02 7.14
CA LEU A 298 -9.45 -13.66 8.21
C LEU A 298 -10.94 -13.79 7.87
N VAL A 299 -11.54 -12.77 7.25
CA VAL A 299 -12.93 -12.86 6.75
C VAL A 299 -13.03 -13.90 5.63
N GLY A 300 -12.06 -13.95 4.73
CA GLY A 300 -11.98 -14.94 3.66
C GLY A 300 -11.93 -16.36 4.18
N GLU A 301 -11.16 -16.61 5.23
CA GLU A 301 -11.09 -17.91 5.91
C GLU A 301 -12.47 -18.35 6.41
N TYR A 302 -13.24 -17.46 7.05
CA TYR A 302 -14.62 -17.75 7.46
C TYR A 302 -15.53 -18.07 6.28
N TYR A 303 -15.42 -17.36 5.15
CA TYR A 303 -16.23 -17.65 3.97
C TYR A 303 -15.87 -18.99 3.35
N PHE A 304 -14.59 -19.30 3.20
CA PHE A 304 -14.15 -20.57 2.64
C PHE A 304 -14.55 -21.74 3.53
N ASN A 305 -14.36 -21.64 4.85
CA ASN A 305 -14.83 -22.65 5.80
C ASN A 305 -16.35 -22.87 5.75
N LYS A 306 -17.13 -21.82 5.41
CA LYS A 306 -18.59 -21.91 5.30
C LYS A 306 -19.06 -22.52 3.99
N PHE A 307 -18.40 -22.23 2.88
CA PHE A 307 -18.88 -22.56 1.55
C PHE A 307 -18.09 -23.66 0.86
N THR A 308 -16.94 -24.06 1.39
CA THR A 308 -16.08 -25.10 0.80
C THR A 308 -15.73 -26.16 1.84
N ASN A 309 -15.23 -27.33 1.35
CA ASN A 309 -14.66 -28.38 2.22
C ASN A 309 -13.13 -28.32 2.24
N LEU A 310 -12.53 -27.17 1.96
CA LEU A 310 -11.09 -26.99 1.88
C LEU A 310 -10.53 -26.59 3.25
N ASP A 311 -9.35 -27.14 3.61
CA ASP A 311 -8.60 -26.68 4.77
C ASP A 311 -8.05 -25.29 4.49
N THR A 312 -8.36 -24.32 5.38
CA THR A 312 -7.98 -22.93 5.19
C THR A 312 -7.36 -22.32 6.43
N SER A 313 -6.40 -21.44 6.23
CA SER A 313 -5.81 -20.63 7.31
C SER A 313 -5.36 -19.28 6.79
N SER A 314 -5.12 -18.33 7.70
CA SER A 314 -4.64 -16.98 7.38
C SER A 314 -3.30 -16.71 8.05
N GLU A 315 -2.39 -16.05 7.32
CA GLU A 315 -1.03 -15.76 7.76
C GLU A 315 -0.67 -14.29 7.55
N LEU A 316 0.05 -13.71 8.50
CA LEU A 316 0.68 -12.41 8.33
C LEU A 316 1.81 -12.51 7.30
N ALA A 317 1.79 -11.67 6.29
CA ALA A 317 2.80 -11.71 5.24
C ALA A 317 4.22 -11.39 5.77
N SER A 318 4.35 -10.55 6.79
CA SER A 318 5.62 -10.25 7.47
C SER A 318 6.26 -11.50 8.08
N GLU A 319 5.43 -12.45 8.57
CA GLU A 319 5.88 -13.62 9.32
C GLU A 319 6.06 -14.87 8.44
N LEU A 320 5.32 -14.95 7.32
CA LEU A 320 5.27 -16.16 6.48
C LEU A 320 6.64 -16.61 5.99
N ARG A 321 7.52 -15.67 5.62
CA ARG A 321 8.85 -15.98 5.07
C ARG A 321 9.82 -16.59 6.09
N TYR A 322 9.51 -16.52 7.38
CA TYR A 322 10.29 -17.14 8.45
C TYR A 322 9.80 -18.55 8.81
N LYS A 323 8.64 -18.95 8.27
CA LYS A 323 8.11 -20.30 8.43
C LYS A 323 8.70 -21.25 7.38
N LYS A 324 9.03 -22.47 7.80
CA LYS A 324 9.41 -23.52 6.86
C LYS A 324 8.17 -24.01 6.11
N ILE A 325 8.20 -23.94 4.79
CA ILE A 325 7.17 -24.50 3.91
C ILE A 325 7.81 -25.65 3.14
N ASN A 326 7.24 -26.86 3.26
CA ASN A 326 7.75 -28.01 2.54
C ASN A 326 7.28 -27.93 1.09
N LYS A 327 8.17 -28.20 0.14
CA LYS A 327 7.87 -28.13 -1.30
C LYS A 327 6.85 -29.17 -1.76
N GLU A 328 6.77 -30.28 -1.02
CA GLU A 328 5.86 -31.41 -1.30
C GLU A 328 4.41 -31.11 -0.84
N ASP A 329 4.21 -30.11 0.01
CA ASP A 329 2.89 -29.76 0.51
C ASP A 329 2.02 -29.19 -0.63
N LYS A 330 0.82 -29.71 -0.76
CA LYS A 330 -0.17 -29.22 -1.75
C LYS A 330 -0.85 -27.95 -1.21
N ILE A 331 -0.19 -26.81 -1.31
CA ILE A 331 -0.69 -25.54 -0.80
C ILE A 331 -0.95 -24.57 -1.96
N LEU A 332 -2.10 -23.88 -1.88
CA LEU A 332 -2.41 -22.70 -2.68
C LEU A 332 -2.37 -21.47 -1.78
N PHE A 333 -1.53 -20.52 -2.12
CA PHE A 333 -1.44 -19.24 -1.40
C PHE A 333 -2.28 -18.16 -2.10
N ILE A 334 -3.16 -17.51 -1.35
CA ILE A 334 -3.98 -16.38 -1.83
C ILE A 334 -3.51 -15.11 -1.13
N PHE A 335 -2.82 -14.26 -1.88
CA PHE A 335 -2.28 -13.00 -1.40
C PHE A 335 -3.28 -11.88 -1.61
N ILE A 336 -3.48 -11.04 -0.60
CA ILE A 336 -4.38 -9.89 -0.66
C ILE A 336 -3.57 -8.61 -0.46
N SER A 337 -3.71 -7.67 -1.41
CA SER A 337 -3.06 -6.36 -1.31
C SER A 337 -3.79 -5.34 -2.18
N GLN A 338 -4.22 -4.21 -1.61
CA GLN A 338 -4.88 -3.15 -2.37
C GLN A 338 -3.96 -2.61 -3.49
N SER A 339 -2.72 -2.29 -3.17
CA SER A 339 -1.75 -1.70 -4.11
C SER A 339 -1.00 -2.74 -4.94
N GLY A 340 -0.93 -3.99 -4.48
CA GLY A 340 -0.05 -5.01 -5.04
C GLY A 340 1.46 -4.67 -4.95
N GLU A 341 1.82 -3.70 -4.10
CA GLU A 341 3.20 -3.22 -3.89
C GLU A 341 3.59 -3.24 -2.40
N THR A 342 2.76 -3.83 -1.53
CA THR A 342 3.10 -3.98 -0.11
C THR A 342 4.30 -4.88 0.02
N MET A 343 5.41 -4.33 0.54
CA MET A 343 6.72 -4.98 0.49
C MET A 343 6.72 -6.36 1.16
N ASP A 344 6.21 -6.48 2.39
CA ASP A 344 6.20 -7.76 3.08
C ASP A 344 5.35 -8.80 2.34
N THR A 345 4.21 -8.39 1.76
CA THR A 345 3.35 -9.27 0.97
C THR A 345 4.04 -9.70 -0.34
N LEU A 346 4.74 -8.80 -1.01
CA LEU A 346 5.52 -9.11 -2.21
C LEU A 346 6.68 -10.06 -1.92
N MET A 347 7.39 -9.84 -0.80
CA MET A 347 8.50 -10.71 -0.40
C MET A 347 8.02 -12.10 0.02
N ALA A 348 6.86 -12.18 0.69
CA ALA A 348 6.21 -13.45 1.01
C ALA A 348 5.79 -14.21 -0.27
N LEU A 349 5.22 -13.49 -1.27
CA LEU A 349 4.89 -14.07 -2.57
C LEU A 349 6.14 -14.63 -3.28
N LYS A 350 7.23 -13.87 -3.34
CA LYS A 350 8.50 -14.33 -3.93
C LYS A 350 9.06 -15.55 -3.18
N TYR A 351 8.93 -15.59 -1.85
CA TYR A 351 9.33 -16.75 -1.05
C TYR A 351 8.52 -18.00 -1.41
N VAL A 352 7.20 -17.88 -1.52
CA VAL A 352 6.29 -18.95 -1.92
C VAL A 352 6.60 -19.45 -3.33
N LYS A 353 6.82 -18.55 -4.29
CA LYS A 353 7.22 -18.89 -5.67
C LYS A 353 8.56 -19.62 -5.74
N LYS A 354 9.55 -19.18 -4.94
CA LYS A 354 10.85 -19.87 -4.83
C LYS A 354 10.71 -21.32 -4.35
N ASN A 355 9.71 -21.58 -3.51
CA ASN A 355 9.37 -22.92 -3.01
C ASN A 355 8.40 -23.68 -3.93
N LYS A 356 8.11 -23.17 -5.15
CA LYS A 356 7.31 -23.79 -6.21
C LYS A 356 5.83 -24.02 -5.85
N HIS A 357 5.27 -23.25 -4.93
CA HIS A 357 3.83 -23.29 -4.64
C HIS A 357 3.04 -22.38 -5.56
N SER A 358 1.77 -22.75 -5.77
CA SER A 358 0.82 -21.96 -6.56
C SER A 358 0.38 -20.71 -5.79
N SER A 359 0.12 -19.63 -6.52
CA SER A 359 -0.23 -18.34 -5.96
C SER A 359 -1.34 -17.62 -6.72
N ILE A 360 -2.29 -17.05 -5.98
CA ILE A 360 -3.30 -16.13 -6.49
C ILE A 360 -3.07 -14.78 -5.81
N VAL A 361 -3.22 -13.68 -6.55
CA VAL A 361 -3.21 -12.32 -6.00
C VAL A 361 -4.56 -11.66 -6.19
N ILE A 362 -5.18 -11.23 -5.10
CA ILE A 362 -6.39 -10.39 -5.12
C ILE A 362 -5.94 -8.94 -4.91
N THR A 363 -6.09 -8.10 -5.95
CA THR A 363 -5.55 -6.73 -5.92
C THR A 363 -6.40 -5.75 -6.71
N ASN A 364 -6.27 -4.47 -6.37
CA ASN A 364 -6.91 -3.38 -7.12
C ASN A 364 -6.00 -2.80 -8.22
N SER A 365 -4.70 -3.12 -8.19
CA SER A 365 -3.70 -2.58 -9.13
C SER A 365 -3.17 -3.67 -10.06
N LEU A 366 -3.73 -3.75 -11.26
CA LEU A 366 -3.37 -4.78 -12.25
C LEU A 366 -1.97 -4.64 -12.84
N GLN A 367 -1.33 -3.50 -12.64
CA GLN A 367 0.04 -3.24 -13.13
C GLN A 367 1.08 -3.35 -12.02
N SER A 368 0.72 -3.94 -10.88
CA SER A 368 1.60 -4.04 -9.71
C SER A 368 2.66 -5.14 -9.86
N SER A 369 3.67 -5.06 -8.99
CA SER A 369 4.73 -6.07 -8.91
C SER A 369 4.20 -7.45 -8.53
N MET A 370 3.20 -7.52 -7.64
CA MET A 370 2.60 -8.79 -7.24
C MET A 370 1.86 -9.47 -8.39
N VAL A 371 1.20 -8.70 -9.26
CA VAL A 371 0.51 -9.24 -10.46
C VAL A 371 1.50 -9.89 -11.43
N ARG A 372 2.68 -9.30 -11.58
CA ARG A 372 3.74 -9.86 -12.45
C ARG A 372 4.39 -11.12 -11.89
N GLU A 373 4.32 -11.32 -10.58
CA GLU A 373 4.95 -12.45 -9.87
C GLU A 373 4.00 -13.64 -9.68
N ALA A 374 2.70 -13.39 -9.52
CA ALA A 374 1.68 -14.41 -9.23
C ALA A 374 1.29 -15.24 -10.45
N ASP A 375 0.78 -16.46 -10.20
CA ASP A 375 0.25 -17.32 -11.26
C ASP A 375 -1.12 -16.85 -11.76
N VAL A 376 -1.95 -16.32 -10.85
CA VAL A 376 -3.31 -15.86 -11.14
C VAL A 376 -3.58 -14.52 -10.46
N THR A 377 -4.31 -13.64 -11.13
CA THR A 377 -4.73 -12.35 -10.58
C THR A 377 -6.24 -12.21 -10.61
N ILE A 378 -6.80 -11.79 -9.49
CA ILE A 378 -8.23 -11.46 -9.33
C ILE A 378 -8.35 -9.96 -8.99
N PRO A 379 -8.96 -9.16 -9.88
CA PRO A 379 -9.12 -7.72 -9.65
C PRO A 379 -10.23 -7.42 -8.64
N THR A 380 -10.06 -6.45 -7.74
CA THR A 380 -11.12 -6.02 -6.80
C THR A 380 -12.02 -4.91 -7.35
N TYR A 381 -11.61 -4.20 -8.39
CA TYR A 381 -12.36 -3.07 -9.01
C TYR A 381 -12.77 -1.94 -8.05
N ALA A 382 -12.02 -1.75 -6.95
CA ALA A 382 -12.31 -0.74 -5.94
C ALA A 382 -12.00 0.70 -6.37
N LEU A 383 -11.54 0.91 -7.61
CA LEU A 383 -10.96 2.17 -8.06
C LEU A 383 -9.76 2.61 -7.20
N LYS A 384 -9.16 3.75 -7.50
CA LYS A 384 -8.05 4.27 -6.70
C LYS A 384 -8.55 4.72 -5.32
N GLU A 385 -7.89 4.30 -4.27
CA GLU A 385 -8.08 4.75 -2.89
C GLU A 385 -6.90 5.65 -2.50
N VAL A 386 -7.21 6.86 -2.04
CA VAL A 386 -6.26 7.94 -1.72
C VAL A 386 -6.18 8.18 -0.21
N GLY A 387 -7.26 7.88 0.51
CA GLY A 387 -7.28 7.95 1.98
C GLY A 387 -6.19 7.09 2.60
N VAL A 388 -5.55 7.58 3.66
CA VAL A 388 -4.50 6.83 4.38
C VAL A 388 -5.05 5.54 4.96
N ALA A 389 -6.24 5.61 5.57
CA ALA A 389 -6.94 4.46 6.12
C ALA A 389 -7.85 3.84 5.06
N SER A 390 -7.63 2.58 4.73
CA SER A 390 -8.40 1.85 3.72
C SER A 390 -9.86 1.65 4.15
N THR A 391 -10.78 1.80 3.20
CA THR A 391 -12.23 1.60 3.39
C THR A 391 -12.85 0.80 2.24
N LYS A 392 -13.02 1.41 1.07
CA LYS A 392 -13.64 0.77 -0.10
C LYS A 392 -12.83 -0.41 -0.64
N ALA A 393 -11.49 -0.36 -0.54
CA ALA A 393 -10.65 -1.47 -0.94
C ALA A 393 -10.88 -2.71 -0.06
N PHE A 394 -10.98 -2.55 1.26
CA PHE A 394 -11.33 -3.62 2.19
C PHE A 394 -12.68 -4.25 1.86
N THR A 395 -13.71 -3.44 1.65
CA THR A 395 -15.05 -3.93 1.33
C THR A 395 -15.08 -4.70 0.00
N CYS A 396 -14.33 -4.23 -1.01
CA CYS A 396 -14.20 -4.95 -2.29
C CYS A 396 -13.40 -6.25 -2.14
N GLN A 397 -12.35 -6.28 -1.29
CA GLN A 397 -11.60 -7.51 -0.98
C GLN A 397 -12.51 -8.57 -0.35
N ILE A 398 -13.33 -8.18 0.63
CA ILE A 398 -14.32 -9.08 1.26
C ILE A 398 -15.34 -9.58 0.22
N LEU A 399 -15.85 -8.72 -0.64
CA LEU A 399 -16.79 -9.11 -1.68
C LEU A 399 -16.14 -10.08 -2.69
N SER A 400 -14.88 -9.85 -3.04
CA SER A 400 -14.11 -10.74 -3.92
C SER A 400 -13.96 -12.12 -3.30
N LEU A 401 -13.61 -12.20 -2.02
CA LEU A 401 -13.46 -13.45 -1.28
C LEU A 401 -14.79 -14.20 -1.12
N ALA A 402 -15.89 -13.46 -0.87
CA ALA A 402 -17.22 -14.06 -0.79
C ALA A 402 -17.65 -14.66 -2.13
N ASN A 403 -17.48 -13.94 -3.25
CA ASN A 403 -17.79 -14.48 -4.57
C ASN A 403 -16.93 -15.70 -4.88
N LEU A 404 -15.62 -15.62 -4.63
CA LEU A 404 -14.68 -16.71 -4.90
C LEU A 404 -15.01 -17.96 -4.07
N SER A 405 -15.32 -17.82 -2.78
CA SER A 405 -15.67 -18.96 -1.92
C SER A 405 -16.96 -19.66 -2.35
N ILE A 406 -17.98 -18.89 -2.75
CA ILE A 406 -19.26 -19.43 -3.25
C ILE A 406 -19.04 -20.15 -4.59
N GLU A 407 -18.24 -19.59 -5.49
CA GLU A 407 -17.96 -20.23 -6.79
C GLU A 407 -17.16 -21.52 -6.62
N ILE A 408 -16.11 -21.51 -5.78
CA ILE A 408 -15.34 -22.72 -5.48
C ILE A 408 -16.21 -23.77 -4.77
N GLY A 409 -17.10 -23.35 -3.88
CA GLY A 409 -18.04 -24.25 -3.23
C GLY A 409 -18.97 -24.95 -4.22
N LYS A 410 -19.46 -24.25 -5.23
CA LYS A 410 -20.22 -24.82 -6.36
C LYS A 410 -19.35 -25.77 -7.20
N MET A 411 -18.16 -25.31 -7.58
CA MET A 411 -17.21 -26.06 -8.42
C MET A 411 -16.77 -27.37 -7.79
N THR A 412 -16.65 -27.42 -6.46
CA THR A 412 -16.25 -28.61 -5.68
C THR A 412 -17.44 -29.42 -5.15
N ASN A 413 -18.67 -29.04 -5.50
CA ASN A 413 -19.91 -29.62 -5.00
C ASN A 413 -20.06 -29.58 -3.46
N ALA A 414 -19.40 -28.62 -2.80
CA ALA A 414 -19.51 -28.38 -1.36
C ALA A 414 -20.84 -27.71 -0.99
N ILE A 415 -21.43 -26.96 -1.92
CA ILE A 415 -22.76 -26.34 -1.78
C ILE A 415 -23.68 -26.76 -2.95
N THR A 416 -25.00 -26.76 -2.69
CA THR A 416 -25.98 -27.03 -3.71
C THR A 416 -26.14 -25.85 -4.68
N ILE A 417 -26.66 -26.12 -5.90
CA ILE A 417 -26.99 -25.03 -6.86
C ILE A 417 -28.04 -24.08 -6.27
N ARG A 418 -28.96 -24.58 -5.45
CA ARG A 418 -29.94 -23.74 -4.74
C ARG A 418 -29.22 -22.74 -3.78
N ASP A 419 -28.28 -23.24 -2.99
CA ASP A 419 -27.52 -22.39 -2.05
C ASP A 419 -26.62 -21.41 -2.80
N TYR A 420 -25.97 -21.83 -3.88
CA TYR A 420 -25.23 -20.97 -4.77
C TYR A 420 -26.10 -19.79 -5.24
N ASN A 421 -27.24 -20.09 -5.88
CA ASN A 421 -28.15 -19.06 -6.42
C ASN A 421 -28.66 -18.10 -5.31
N LYS A 422 -29.00 -18.65 -4.14
CA LYS A 422 -29.42 -17.86 -2.97
C LYS A 422 -28.34 -16.88 -2.54
N ASN A 423 -27.08 -17.33 -2.40
CA ASN A 423 -25.99 -16.48 -1.93
C ASN A 423 -25.59 -15.44 -2.97
N ILE A 424 -25.51 -15.79 -4.26
CA ILE A 424 -25.25 -14.82 -5.33
C ILE A 424 -26.33 -13.73 -5.37
N LYS A 425 -27.61 -14.09 -5.18
CA LYS A 425 -28.70 -13.09 -5.09
C LYS A 425 -28.50 -12.14 -3.91
N ILE A 426 -28.05 -12.63 -2.76
CA ILE A 426 -27.74 -11.81 -1.60
C ILE A 426 -26.60 -10.82 -1.92
N LEU A 427 -25.51 -11.29 -2.55
CA LEU A 427 -24.37 -10.45 -2.92
C LEU A 427 -24.77 -9.36 -3.92
N LYS A 428 -25.64 -9.64 -4.88
CA LYS A 428 -26.18 -8.65 -5.83
C LYS A 428 -26.99 -7.53 -5.17
N LEU A 429 -27.53 -7.75 -3.97
CA LEU A 429 -28.31 -6.76 -3.21
C LEU A 429 -27.42 -5.89 -2.28
N LEU A 430 -26.18 -6.30 -1.99
CA LEU A 430 -25.30 -5.61 -1.05
C LEU A 430 -25.09 -4.13 -1.39
N PRO A 431 -24.84 -3.71 -2.65
CA PRO A 431 -24.60 -2.31 -2.97
C PRO A 431 -25.77 -1.40 -2.55
N SER A 432 -27.01 -1.82 -2.81
CA SER A 432 -28.20 -1.03 -2.45
C SER A 432 -28.42 -0.98 -0.95
N LYS A 433 -28.21 -2.10 -0.24
CA LYS A 433 -28.29 -2.14 1.22
C LYS A 433 -27.23 -1.26 1.87
N LEU A 434 -25.99 -1.31 1.39
CA LEU A 434 -24.90 -0.48 1.91
C LEU A 434 -25.13 1.00 1.67
N LYS A 435 -25.71 1.39 0.51
CA LYS A 435 -26.07 2.78 0.22
C LYS A 435 -27.05 3.34 1.26
N LYS A 436 -28.05 2.57 1.63
CA LYS A 436 -28.99 2.93 2.68
C LYS A 436 -28.30 3.02 4.04
N LEU A 437 -27.51 2.00 4.39
CA LEU A 437 -26.78 1.91 5.65
C LEU A 437 -25.86 3.11 5.89
N VAL A 438 -25.01 3.47 4.90
CA VAL A 438 -24.09 4.62 4.99
C VAL A 438 -24.85 5.92 5.27
N LYS A 439 -26.03 6.10 4.64
CA LYS A 439 -26.87 7.27 4.88
C LYS A 439 -27.42 7.27 6.31
N ASP A 440 -28.00 6.17 6.75
CA ASP A 440 -28.71 6.06 8.02
C ASP A 440 -27.73 6.15 9.21
N PHE A 441 -26.57 5.52 9.11
CA PHE A 441 -25.53 5.51 10.16
C PHE A 441 -24.78 6.83 10.34
N THR A 442 -24.87 7.77 9.41
CA THR A 442 -24.12 9.05 9.50
C THR A 442 -24.44 9.82 10.77
N SER A 443 -25.69 9.83 11.22
CA SER A 443 -26.09 10.53 12.46
C SER A 443 -25.57 9.82 13.70
N ASP A 444 -25.63 8.50 13.73
CA ASP A 444 -25.18 7.71 14.88
C ASP A 444 -23.66 7.71 15.00
N ALA A 445 -22.93 7.67 13.88
CA ALA A 445 -21.49 7.86 13.86
C ALA A 445 -21.07 9.21 14.49
N LYS A 446 -21.81 10.29 14.22
CA LYS A 446 -21.59 11.61 14.86
C LYS A 446 -21.83 11.58 16.37
N LYS A 447 -22.83 10.85 16.85
CA LYS A 447 -23.08 10.67 18.30
C LYS A 447 -21.96 9.87 18.97
N ILE A 448 -21.53 8.78 18.32
CA ILE A 448 -20.44 7.93 18.81
C ILE A 448 -19.13 8.71 18.84
N SER A 449 -18.84 9.51 17.81
CA SER A 449 -17.61 10.31 17.74
C SER A 449 -17.49 11.33 18.88
N LYS A 450 -18.60 11.90 19.35
CA LYS A 450 -18.62 12.79 20.53
C LYS A 450 -18.25 12.04 21.82
N LYS A 451 -18.69 10.79 21.97
CA LYS A 451 -18.29 9.95 23.12
C LYS A 451 -16.83 9.53 23.02
N LEU A 452 -16.38 9.16 21.81
CA LEU A 452 -14.98 8.82 21.53
C LEU A 452 -14.02 9.96 21.87
N SER A 453 -14.37 11.21 21.53
CA SER A 453 -13.53 12.39 21.85
C SER A 453 -13.36 12.67 23.33
N GLN A 454 -14.15 12.04 24.20
CA GLN A 454 -14.09 12.14 25.66
C GLN A 454 -13.43 10.90 26.31
N SER A 455 -13.02 9.93 25.49
CA SER A 455 -12.44 8.67 25.95
C SER A 455 -10.93 8.64 25.64
N ASP A 456 -10.15 8.00 26.53
CA ASP A 456 -8.70 7.83 26.36
C ASP A 456 -8.39 6.57 25.52
N THR A 457 -9.27 5.56 25.65
CA THR A 457 -9.11 4.25 24.97
C THR A 457 -10.41 3.77 24.35
N CYS A 458 -10.32 2.94 23.31
CA CYS A 458 -11.47 2.32 22.68
C CYS A 458 -11.22 0.84 22.37
N TYR A 459 -12.15 -0.01 22.80
CA TYR A 459 -12.11 -1.44 22.53
C TYR A 459 -13.19 -1.83 21.53
N PHE A 460 -12.82 -2.58 20.52
CA PHE A 460 -13.74 -3.19 19.57
C PHE A 460 -13.89 -4.68 19.87
N ILE A 461 -15.11 -5.14 20.03
CA ILE A 461 -15.39 -6.54 20.38
C ILE A 461 -16.24 -7.17 19.27
N GLY A 462 -15.80 -8.32 18.79
CA GLY A 462 -16.54 -9.10 17.81
C GLY A 462 -16.41 -10.60 18.08
N ARG A 463 -17.32 -11.39 17.54
CA ARG A 463 -17.29 -12.84 17.62
C ARG A 463 -17.53 -13.45 16.25
N ASN A 464 -16.87 -14.60 15.97
CA ASN A 464 -17.00 -15.27 14.68
C ASN A 464 -16.57 -14.30 13.54
N ILE A 465 -17.27 -14.28 12.42
CA ILE A 465 -16.96 -13.46 11.24
C ILE A 465 -16.86 -11.94 11.51
N VAL A 466 -17.44 -11.45 12.59
CA VAL A 466 -17.31 -10.01 12.94
C VAL A 466 -16.10 -9.71 13.83
N TYR A 467 -15.36 -10.71 14.30
CA TYR A 467 -14.09 -10.46 15.00
C TYR A 467 -13.04 -9.78 14.10
N PRO A 468 -12.77 -10.26 12.87
CA PRO A 468 -11.92 -9.51 11.95
C PRO A 468 -12.39 -8.08 11.66
N ILE A 469 -13.70 -7.83 11.67
CA ILE A 469 -14.27 -6.48 11.51
C ILE A 469 -13.99 -5.62 12.75
N ALA A 470 -14.00 -6.21 13.94
CA ALA A 470 -13.59 -5.51 15.17
C ALA A 470 -12.10 -5.12 15.13
N LEU A 471 -11.22 -6.02 14.64
CA LEU A 471 -9.82 -5.70 14.41
C LEU A 471 -9.65 -4.55 13.42
N GLU A 472 -10.40 -4.56 12.32
CA GLU A 472 -10.36 -3.50 11.31
C GLU A 472 -10.87 -2.16 11.86
N GLY A 473 -11.96 -2.15 12.61
CA GLY A 473 -12.48 -0.95 13.28
C GLY A 473 -11.45 -0.33 14.22
N SER A 474 -10.81 -1.15 15.03
CA SER A 474 -9.72 -0.74 15.91
C SER A 474 -8.53 -0.15 15.13
N LEU A 475 -8.10 -0.81 14.04
CA LEU A 475 -7.02 -0.33 13.18
C LEU A 475 -7.37 1.03 12.57
N LYS A 476 -8.57 1.20 12.04
CA LYS A 476 -9.03 2.49 11.46
C LYS A 476 -9.01 3.60 12.49
N LEU A 477 -9.47 3.33 13.71
CA LEU A 477 -9.46 4.34 14.77
C LEU A 477 -8.04 4.75 15.15
N LYS A 478 -7.11 3.80 15.30
CA LYS A 478 -5.68 4.09 15.54
C LYS A 478 -5.08 4.98 14.45
N GLU A 479 -5.30 4.63 13.18
CA GLU A 479 -4.69 5.32 12.04
C GLU A 479 -5.15 6.79 11.90
N ILE A 480 -6.42 7.09 12.21
CA ILE A 480 -6.99 8.42 11.96
C ILE A 480 -7.05 9.32 13.18
N SER A 481 -7.13 8.75 14.40
CA SER A 481 -7.28 9.53 15.65
C SER A 481 -6.05 9.47 16.54
N TYR A 482 -5.12 8.54 16.30
CA TYR A 482 -4.00 8.20 17.18
C TYR A 482 -4.42 7.73 18.59
N MET A 483 -5.72 7.45 18.79
CA MET A 483 -6.24 6.90 20.03
C MET A 483 -5.77 5.46 20.20
N GLN A 484 -5.43 5.09 21.43
CA GLN A 484 -5.18 3.68 21.74
C GLN A 484 -6.48 2.89 21.55
N SER A 485 -6.47 1.93 20.65
CA SER A 485 -7.62 1.10 20.35
C SER A 485 -7.20 -0.34 20.09
N GLU A 486 -7.99 -1.30 20.57
CA GLU A 486 -7.73 -2.72 20.37
C GLU A 486 -9.00 -3.48 19.99
N GLY A 487 -8.82 -4.54 19.19
CA GLY A 487 -9.90 -5.44 18.80
C GLY A 487 -9.75 -6.79 19.50
N PHE A 488 -10.83 -7.30 20.09
CA PHE A 488 -10.82 -8.57 20.80
C PHE A 488 -11.91 -9.53 20.31
N PRO A 489 -11.65 -10.84 20.32
CA PRO A 489 -12.72 -11.82 20.27
C PRO A 489 -13.59 -11.67 21.52
N GLY A 490 -14.92 -11.65 21.38
CA GLY A 490 -15.83 -11.37 22.48
C GLY A 490 -15.67 -12.31 23.70
N GLY A 491 -15.26 -13.56 23.47
CA GLY A 491 -14.97 -14.52 24.54
C GLY A 491 -13.69 -14.18 25.33
N GLU A 492 -12.66 -13.65 24.65
CA GLU A 492 -11.34 -13.38 25.24
C GLU A 492 -11.33 -12.16 26.17
N MET A 493 -12.35 -11.29 26.11
CA MET A 493 -12.46 -10.18 27.06
C MET A 493 -12.41 -10.59 28.53
N LYS A 494 -12.88 -11.80 28.85
CA LYS A 494 -12.89 -12.35 30.21
C LYS A 494 -11.53 -12.85 30.68
N HIS A 495 -10.60 -13.05 29.75
CA HIS A 495 -9.30 -13.68 29.98
C HIS A 495 -8.16 -12.65 30.12
N GLY A 496 -8.46 -11.50 30.73
CA GLY A 496 -7.50 -10.44 31.04
C GLY A 496 -7.92 -9.05 30.56
N PRO A 497 -8.29 -8.83 29.29
CA PRO A 497 -8.57 -7.48 28.76
C PRO A 497 -9.66 -6.70 29.50
N ILE A 498 -10.60 -7.37 30.17
CA ILE A 498 -11.65 -6.71 30.97
C ILE A 498 -11.07 -5.83 32.08
N ALA A 499 -9.89 -6.13 32.59
CA ALA A 499 -9.19 -5.36 33.61
C ALA A 499 -8.77 -3.96 33.13
N LEU A 500 -8.69 -3.74 31.81
CA LEU A 500 -8.34 -2.46 31.20
C LEU A 500 -9.54 -1.50 31.03
N ILE A 501 -10.75 -1.98 31.32
CA ILE A 501 -11.97 -1.18 31.12
C ILE A 501 -12.22 -0.31 32.36
N ASP A 502 -12.17 0.98 32.16
CA ASP A 502 -12.44 2.00 33.14
C ASP A 502 -13.51 3.01 32.67
N LYS A 503 -13.70 4.10 33.44
CA LYS A 503 -14.69 5.15 33.12
C LYS A 503 -14.33 5.97 31.87
N LYS A 504 -13.06 5.92 31.42
CA LYS A 504 -12.54 6.63 30.24
C LYS A 504 -12.42 5.72 29.03
N SER A 505 -12.77 4.46 29.17
CA SER A 505 -12.76 3.48 28.10
C SER A 505 -14.11 3.40 27.39
N LEU A 506 -14.12 3.43 26.06
CA LEU A 506 -15.31 3.15 25.26
C LEU A 506 -15.21 1.74 24.65
N THR A 507 -16.28 0.98 24.75
CA THR A 507 -16.38 -0.33 24.10
C THR A 507 -17.42 -0.30 23.00
N ILE A 508 -17.02 -0.69 21.78
CA ILE A 508 -17.89 -0.87 20.61
C ILE A 508 -18.04 -2.37 20.37
N CYS A 509 -19.24 -2.88 20.61
CA CYS A 509 -19.56 -4.30 20.40
C CYS A 509 -20.23 -4.49 19.04
N LEU A 510 -19.63 -5.33 18.19
CA LEU A 510 -20.19 -5.76 16.92
C LEU A 510 -20.94 -7.08 17.13
N SER A 511 -22.27 -6.99 17.16
CA SER A 511 -23.13 -8.14 17.41
C SER A 511 -24.11 -8.34 16.25
N PRO A 512 -23.90 -9.35 15.41
CA PRO A 512 -24.86 -9.69 14.37
C PRO A 512 -26.13 -10.29 15.00
N ASP A 513 -27.27 -10.06 14.36
CA ASP A 513 -28.55 -10.64 14.77
C ASP A 513 -28.62 -12.13 14.37
N ASN A 514 -27.94 -12.96 15.15
CA ASN A 514 -27.89 -14.42 14.99
C ASN A 514 -27.51 -15.06 16.34
N ASP A 515 -27.32 -16.40 16.36
CA ASP A 515 -26.98 -17.18 17.56
C ASP A 515 -25.74 -16.67 18.32
N CYS A 516 -24.86 -15.89 17.68
CA CYS A 516 -23.73 -15.26 18.34
C CYS A 516 -24.14 -14.25 19.41
N LEU A 517 -25.34 -13.66 19.33
CA LEU A 517 -25.88 -12.69 20.29
C LEU A 517 -26.04 -13.31 21.68
N LEU A 518 -26.52 -14.54 21.73
CA LEU A 518 -26.73 -15.27 23.00
C LEU A 518 -25.43 -15.49 23.77
N TYR A 519 -24.30 -15.61 23.08
CA TYR A 519 -22.99 -15.88 23.66
C TYR A 519 -22.14 -14.65 23.91
N THR A 520 -22.53 -13.47 23.40
CA THR A 520 -21.81 -12.21 23.64
C THR A 520 -22.39 -11.41 24.80
N SER A 521 -23.63 -11.67 25.21
CA SER A 521 -24.20 -11.09 26.42
C SER A 521 -23.54 -11.73 27.66
N PRO A 522 -23.04 -10.94 28.63
CA PRO A 522 -22.54 -11.50 29.87
C PRO A 522 -23.65 -12.25 30.58
N SER A 523 -23.38 -13.51 30.97
CA SER A 523 -24.34 -14.27 31.76
C SER A 523 -24.57 -13.58 33.13
N PRO A 524 -25.69 -13.86 33.81
CA PRO A 524 -25.90 -13.36 35.19
C PRO A 524 -24.78 -13.76 36.15
N ARG A 525 -24.05 -14.85 35.87
CA ARG A 525 -22.85 -15.26 36.61
C ARG A 525 -21.67 -14.32 36.32
N ASP A 526 -21.49 -13.90 35.06
CA ASP A 526 -20.42 -12.97 34.67
C ASP A 526 -20.64 -11.59 35.30
N LYS A 527 -21.90 -11.14 35.45
CA LYS A 527 -22.23 -9.91 36.19
C LYS A 527 -21.85 -9.94 37.66
N ARG A 528 -21.79 -11.12 38.29
CA ARG A 528 -21.32 -11.28 39.67
C ARG A 528 -19.80 -11.27 39.76
N GLN A 529 -19.10 -11.79 38.76
CA GLN A 529 -17.64 -11.78 38.72
C GLN A 529 -17.05 -10.43 38.30
N SER A 530 -17.80 -9.60 37.53
CA SER A 530 -17.37 -8.25 37.18
C SER A 530 -17.49 -7.23 38.34
N ARG A 531 -18.01 -7.62 39.48
CA ARG A 531 -17.88 -6.88 40.72
C ARG A 531 -16.61 -7.30 41.45
N MET A 532 -15.45 -6.98 40.86
CA MET A 532 -14.21 -6.98 41.67
C MET A 532 -14.37 -5.91 42.76
N PRO A 533 -14.00 -6.21 44.02
CA PRO A 533 -13.97 -5.20 45.06
C PRO A 533 -13.04 -4.06 44.65
N SER A 534 -13.45 -2.83 44.87
CA SER A 534 -12.67 -1.62 44.64
C SER A 534 -11.48 -1.49 45.62
N SER A 535 -10.90 -2.62 46.05
CA SER A 535 -9.76 -2.65 46.95
C SER A 535 -8.93 -3.89 46.64
N ALA A 536 -8.02 -3.75 45.70
CA ALA A 536 -6.77 -4.49 45.61
C ALA A 536 -5.73 -3.57 44.96
#